data_59773807d35f3b40ff528be6d944fdc5
#
_entry.id   59773807d35f3b40ff528be6d944fdc5
#
_cell.length_a   1.000
_cell.length_b   1.000
_cell.length_c   1.000
_cell.angle_alpha   90.00
_cell.angle_beta   90.00
_cell.angle_gamma   90.00
#
_symmetry.space_group_name_H-M   'P 1'
#
loop_
_entity.id
_entity.type
_entity.pdbx_description
1 polymer ?
#
loop_
_entity_poly.entity_id
_entity_poly.type
_entity_poly.pdbx_seq_one_letter_code
_entity_poly.pdbx_strand_id
1 'polypeptide(L)'
;HVTKLRSSGDLDVIAMTGSVGKTTTKDLLLQIMSEDGPTVAPKLSFNNEVGLPLTVLLADESTRHLVLEMGASAPGHITYLTDIVAPDVAIELCVGHAHVGGFGGFEGVAAAKAELIKGTRPGGPVILNTDDPNVEAMAPLATGRVIRFSASGNERADVLARDVRLDRADRASFTLVTPEGEPPIELKIVGRHHVANALAAAAG
;
A
#
# COMPACT_ATOMS: atom_id res chain seq x y z
N HIS A 1 21.02 -1.92 7.86
CA HIS A 1 20.26 -2.98 8.49
C HIS A 1 19.50 -3.82 7.44
N VAL A 2 18.54 -3.26 6.74
CA VAL A 2 17.75 -3.98 5.70
C VAL A 2 18.63 -4.61 4.61
N THR A 3 19.63 -3.91 4.13
CA THR A 3 20.59 -4.45 3.13
C THR A 3 21.24 -5.74 3.62
N LYS A 4 21.62 -5.80 4.91
CA LYS A 4 22.18 -7.02 5.51
C LYS A 4 21.13 -8.12 5.56
N LEU A 5 19.90 -7.84 6.01
CA LEU A 5 18.84 -8.81 6.10
C LEU A 5 18.46 -9.39 4.71
N ARG A 6 18.38 -8.54 3.69
CA ARG A 6 18.17 -9.00 2.30
C ARG A 6 19.29 -9.88 1.75
N SER A 7 20.53 -9.65 2.17
CA SER A 7 21.66 -10.47 1.71
C SER A 7 21.77 -11.81 2.43
N SER A 8 21.15 -11.97 3.59
CA SER A 8 21.18 -13.17 4.41
C SER A 8 19.89 -13.99 4.37
N GLY A 9 18.79 -13.47 3.78
CA GLY A 9 17.49 -14.11 3.76
C GLY A 9 16.56 -13.55 2.67
N ASP A 10 15.31 -14.02 2.66
CA ASP A 10 14.26 -13.66 1.71
C ASP A 10 13.37 -12.53 2.27
N LEU A 11 13.97 -11.41 2.68
CA LEU A 11 13.21 -10.26 3.17
C LEU A 11 12.59 -9.47 2.03
N ASP A 12 11.26 -9.43 1.98
CA ASP A 12 10.48 -8.54 1.14
C ASP A 12 10.04 -7.29 1.92
N VAL A 13 10.19 -6.14 1.31
CA VAL A 13 9.73 -4.86 1.86
C VAL A 13 8.57 -4.34 1.03
N ILE A 14 7.39 -4.24 1.65
CA ILE A 14 6.18 -3.73 1.02
C ILE A 14 5.87 -2.37 1.66
N ALA A 15 5.85 -1.31 0.87
CA ALA A 15 5.54 0.02 1.37
C ALA A 15 4.28 0.59 0.72
N MET A 16 3.52 1.36 1.49
CA MET A 16 2.31 1.99 1.01
C MET A 16 2.22 3.46 1.37
N THR A 17 1.61 4.24 0.49
CA THR A 17 1.18 5.60 0.77
C THR A 17 -0.24 5.86 0.27
N GLY A 18 -0.79 7.00 0.62
CA GLY A 18 -2.12 7.43 0.27
C GLY A 18 -2.59 8.54 1.21
N SER A 19 -3.55 9.34 0.80
CA SER A 19 -4.13 10.38 1.67
C SER A 19 -4.93 9.77 2.81
N VAL A 20 -5.61 8.64 2.57
CA VAL A 20 -6.35 7.83 3.56
C VAL A 20 -6.10 6.34 3.29
N GLY A 21 -6.49 5.50 4.24
CA GLY A 21 -6.50 4.03 4.08
C GLY A 21 -5.19 3.33 4.48
N LYS A 22 -4.06 4.01 4.62
CA LYS A 22 -2.75 3.40 4.91
C LYS A 22 -2.77 2.42 6.08
N THR A 23 -3.19 2.86 7.25
CA THR A 23 -3.17 2.03 8.48
C THR A 23 -4.06 0.80 8.33
N THR A 24 -5.28 0.96 7.78
CA THR A 24 -6.17 -0.19 7.54
C THR A 24 -5.58 -1.17 6.53
N THR A 25 -5.04 -0.68 5.41
CA THR A 25 -4.39 -1.54 4.41
C THR A 25 -3.18 -2.27 5.01
N LYS A 26 -2.36 -1.58 5.80
CA LYS A 26 -1.24 -2.18 6.55
C LYS A 26 -1.70 -3.29 7.49
N ASP A 27 -2.80 -3.06 8.26
CA ASP A 27 -3.32 -4.07 9.20
C ASP A 27 -3.88 -5.30 8.47
N LEU A 28 -4.52 -5.12 7.31
CA LEU A 28 -5.00 -6.21 6.48
C LEU A 28 -3.83 -6.98 5.83
N LEU A 29 -2.86 -6.25 5.29
CA LEU A 29 -1.68 -6.84 4.69
C LEU A 29 -0.84 -7.60 5.72
N LEU A 30 -0.70 -7.07 6.95
CA LEU A 30 -0.04 -7.77 8.05
C LEU A 30 -0.71 -9.13 8.34
N GLN A 31 -2.05 -9.19 8.34
CA GLN A 31 -2.78 -10.45 8.54
C GLN A 31 -2.49 -11.45 7.42
N ILE A 32 -2.55 -10.99 6.16
CA ILE A 32 -2.30 -11.85 4.99
C ILE A 32 -0.86 -12.36 5.00
N MET A 33 0.12 -11.47 5.13
CA MET A 33 1.54 -11.83 5.07
C MET A 33 1.98 -12.70 6.27
N SER A 34 1.32 -12.56 7.42
CA SER A 34 1.61 -13.41 8.60
C SER A 34 1.21 -14.87 8.41
N GLU A 35 0.35 -15.20 7.45
CA GLU A 35 0.04 -16.58 7.07
C GLU A 35 1.16 -17.21 6.21
N ASP A 36 1.92 -16.39 5.48
CA ASP A 36 3.05 -16.83 4.66
C ASP A 36 4.37 -16.87 5.44
N GLY A 37 4.57 -15.96 6.40
CA GLY A 37 5.80 -15.95 7.20
C GLY A 37 5.89 -14.85 8.26
N PRO A 38 6.98 -14.85 9.05
CA PRO A 38 7.21 -13.82 10.07
C PRO A 38 7.18 -12.42 9.47
N THR A 39 6.22 -11.61 9.91
CA THR A 39 5.93 -10.29 9.34
C THR A 39 6.10 -9.20 10.39
N VAL A 40 6.83 -8.15 10.04
CA VAL A 40 6.98 -6.93 10.86
C VAL A 40 6.20 -5.79 10.20
N ALA A 41 5.38 -5.10 10.98
CA ALA A 41 4.66 -3.90 10.58
C ALA A 41 4.64 -2.87 11.71
N PRO A 42 4.47 -1.56 11.43
CA PRO A 42 4.42 -0.56 12.46
C PRO A 42 3.20 -0.75 13.38
N LYS A 43 3.42 -0.60 14.67
CA LYS A 43 2.34 -0.38 15.63
C LYS A 43 1.84 1.05 15.43
N LEU A 44 0.53 1.23 15.30
CA LEU A 44 -0.05 2.54 14.98
C LEU A 44 0.44 3.09 13.62
N SER A 45 0.40 4.42 13.45
CA SER A 45 0.79 5.10 12.20
C SER A 45 2.23 5.63 12.29
N PHE A 46 3.21 4.74 12.56
CA PHE A 46 4.63 5.09 12.55
C PHE A 46 5.15 5.19 11.11
N ASN A 47 4.80 6.29 10.43
CA ASN A 47 4.95 6.48 8.98
C ASN A 47 5.81 7.69 8.58
N ASN A 48 6.57 8.25 9.52
CA ASN A 48 7.41 9.43 9.35
C ASN A 48 8.89 9.12 9.57
N GLU A 49 9.73 10.17 9.53
CA GLU A 49 11.20 10.11 9.66
C GLU A 49 11.70 9.53 10.98
N VAL A 50 10.85 9.40 11.99
CA VAL A 50 11.17 8.78 13.28
C VAL A 50 10.57 7.38 13.39
N GLY A 51 9.28 7.24 13.06
CA GLY A 51 8.54 6.01 13.26
C GLY A 51 8.91 4.91 12.28
N LEU A 52 9.18 5.25 11.01
CA LEU A 52 9.57 4.26 10.02
C LEU A 52 10.93 3.60 10.35
N PRO A 53 12.01 4.34 10.68
CA PRO A 53 13.27 3.70 11.09
C PRO A 53 13.13 2.80 12.31
N LEU A 54 12.31 3.19 13.30
CA LEU A 54 12.04 2.36 14.47
C LEU A 54 11.37 1.03 14.09
N THR A 55 10.43 1.06 13.15
CA THR A 55 9.80 -0.16 12.64
C THR A 55 10.80 -1.03 11.88
N VAL A 56 11.62 -0.42 11.03
CA VAL A 56 12.68 -1.12 10.28
C VAL A 56 13.66 -1.85 11.19
N LEU A 57 14.00 -1.26 12.33
CA LEU A 57 14.90 -1.87 13.32
C LEU A 57 14.29 -3.05 14.10
N LEU A 58 12.97 -3.26 14.03
CA LEU A 58 12.31 -4.44 14.60
C LEU A 58 12.50 -5.69 13.74
N ALA A 59 12.81 -5.53 12.44
CA ALA A 59 13.07 -6.66 11.57
C ALA A 59 14.40 -7.33 11.94
N ASP A 60 14.44 -8.65 11.93
CA ASP A 60 15.59 -9.49 12.21
C ASP A 60 15.78 -10.57 11.13
N GLU A 61 16.71 -11.49 11.34
CA GLU A 61 17.05 -12.55 10.40
C GLU A 61 15.92 -13.58 10.18
N SER A 62 14.90 -13.61 11.04
CA SER A 62 13.69 -14.44 10.88
C SER A 62 12.59 -13.74 10.08
N THR A 63 12.67 -12.42 9.93
CA THR A 63 11.64 -11.61 9.27
C THR A 63 11.62 -11.89 7.77
N ARG A 64 10.47 -12.31 7.26
CA ARG A 64 10.23 -12.54 5.84
C ARG A 64 9.57 -11.34 5.16
N HIS A 65 8.65 -10.67 5.84
CA HIS A 65 7.93 -9.52 5.30
C HIS A 65 8.06 -8.30 6.22
N LEU A 66 8.42 -7.17 5.64
CA LEU A 66 8.43 -5.86 6.31
C LEU A 66 7.41 -4.95 5.64
N VAL A 67 6.29 -4.71 6.30
CA VAL A 67 5.21 -3.87 5.81
C VAL A 67 5.34 -2.47 6.40
N LEU A 68 5.41 -1.45 5.55
CA LEU A 68 5.68 -0.07 5.96
C LEU A 68 4.60 0.90 5.44
N GLU A 69 4.20 1.83 6.31
CA GLU A 69 3.48 3.03 5.88
C GLU A 69 4.49 4.16 5.62
N MET A 70 4.31 4.89 4.52
CA MET A 70 5.09 6.10 4.22
C MET A 70 4.15 7.30 4.13
N GLY A 71 4.24 8.18 5.12
CA GLY A 71 3.49 9.42 5.19
C GLY A 71 4.29 10.59 4.66
N ALA A 72 3.59 11.62 4.14
CA ALA A 72 4.21 12.88 3.77
C ALA A 72 3.37 14.06 4.26
N SER A 73 4.04 15.11 4.69
CA SER A 73 3.47 16.44 4.97
C SER A 73 4.07 17.53 4.08
N ALA A 74 5.14 17.20 3.31
CA ALA A 74 5.79 18.06 2.33
C ALA A 74 6.44 17.23 1.22
N PRO A 75 6.77 17.84 0.05
CA PRO A 75 7.58 17.19 -0.97
C PRO A 75 8.93 16.73 -0.43
N GLY A 76 9.44 15.59 -0.92
CA GLY A 76 10.71 15.00 -0.50
C GLY A 76 10.62 14.11 0.74
N HIS A 77 9.51 14.12 1.49
CA HIS A 77 9.38 13.28 2.68
C HIS A 77 9.36 11.79 2.34
N ILE A 78 8.62 11.37 1.32
CA ILE A 78 8.58 9.95 0.92
C ILE A 78 9.91 9.56 0.28
N THR A 79 10.54 10.44 -0.50
CA THR A 79 11.91 10.22 -1.02
C THR A 79 12.88 9.91 0.13
N TYR A 80 12.86 10.73 1.19
CA TYR A 80 13.70 10.49 2.37
C TYR A 80 13.44 9.12 3.03
N LEU A 81 12.16 8.70 3.11
CA LEU A 81 11.79 7.41 3.68
C LEU A 81 12.23 6.23 2.79
N THR A 82 12.13 6.38 1.46
CA THR A 82 12.60 5.36 0.52
C THR A 82 14.13 5.29 0.44
N ASP A 83 14.84 6.38 0.71
CA ASP A 83 16.31 6.38 0.84
C ASP A 83 16.77 5.59 2.08
N ILE A 84 15.97 5.56 3.17
CA ILE A 84 16.24 4.70 4.33
C ILE A 84 16.00 3.23 3.98
N VAL A 85 14.90 2.94 3.28
CA VAL A 85 14.53 1.58 2.88
C VAL A 85 13.74 1.62 1.57
N ALA A 86 14.42 1.33 0.45
CA ALA A 86 13.76 1.19 -0.84
C ALA A 86 12.84 -0.05 -0.82
N PRO A 87 11.52 0.09 -1.08
CA PRO A 87 10.60 -1.04 -1.08
C PRO A 87 10.82 -1.95 -2.30
N ASP A 88 10.52 -3.24 -2.12
CA ASP A 88 10.44 -4.21 -3.21
C ASP A 88 9.09 -4.10 -3.92
N VAL A 89 8.03 -3.76 -3.17
CA VAL A 89 6.65 -3.54 -3.67
C VAL A 89 6.13 -2.20 -3.18
N ALA A 90 5.55 -1.39 -4.07
CA ALA A 90 4.89 -0.12 -3.72
C ALA A 90 3.37 -0.20 -3.90
N ILE A 91 2.61 0.37 -2.97
CA ILE A 91 1.14 0.45 -3.02
C ILE A 91 0.70 1.92 -2.92
N GLU A 92 0.02 2.41 -3.96
CA GLU A 92 -0.58 3.73 -4.00
C GLU A 92 -2.10 3.64 -3.84
N LEU A 93 -2.61 4.16 -2.71
CA LEU A 93 -4.02 3.99 -2.33
C LEU A 93 -4.91 5.07 -2.93
N CYS A 94 -4.59 6.34 -2.70
CA CYS A 94 -5.37 7.46 -3.20
C CYS A 94 -4.66 8.81 -3.02
N VAL A 95 -5.06 9.79 -3.83
CA VAL A 95 -4.66 11.20 -3.74
C VAL A 95 -5.88 12.03 -3.32
N GLY A 96 -5.92 12.46 -2.06
CA GLY A 96 -6.99 13.29 -1.53
C GLY A 96 -6.52 14.71 -1.21
N HIS A 97 -7.46 15.55 -0.80
CA HIS A 97 -7.21 16.96 -0.46
C HIS A 97 -6.59 17.18 0.93
N ALA A 98 -6.18 16.12 1.64
CA ALA A 98 -5.52 16.25 2.94
C ALA A 98 -4.16 16.97 2.81
N HIS A 99 -3.92 17.93 3.70
CA HIS A 99 -2.65 18.68 3.80
C HIS A 99 -2.24 19.52 2.57
N VAL A 100 -3.17 19.88 1.68
CA VAL A 100 -2.91 20.63 0.43
C VAL A 100 -2.04 21.88 0.63
N GLY A 101 -2.19 22.58 1.78
CA GLY A 101 -1.40 23.78 2.10
C GLY A 101 0.11 23.54 2.22
N GLY A 102 0.54 22.39 2.74
CA GLY A 102 1.96 22.02 2.87
C GLY A 102 2.64 21.60 1.58
N PHE A 103 1.84 21.30 0.54
CA PHE A 103 2.34 20.80 -0.74
C PHE A 103 2.24 21.80 -1.90
N GLY A 104 1.79 23.04 -1.64
CA GLY A 104 1.62 24.03 -2.69
C GLY A 104 0.46 23.77 -3.65
N GLY A 105 -0.51 22.92 -3.25
CA GLY A 105 -1.67 22.57 -4.04
C GLY A 105 -1.89 21.07 -4.17
N PHE A 106 -2.98 20.68 -4.82
CA PHE A 106 -3.34 19.27 -5.04
C PHE A 106 -2.32 18.50 -5.88
N GLU A 107 -1.78 19.15 -6.93
CA GLU A 107 -0.73 18.58 -7.79
C GLU A 107 0.54 18.25 -6.99
N GLY A 108 0.87 19.10 -6.00
CA GLY A 108 1.99 18.84 -5.08
C GLY A 108 1.77 17.61 -4.19
N VAL A 109 0.51 17.34 -3.77
CA VAL A 109 0.17 16.11 -3.03
C VAL A 109 0.38 14.87 -3.92
N ALA A 110 -0.09 14.91 -5.17
CA ALA A 110 0.11 13.82 -6.12
C ALA A 110 1.60 13.58 -6.41
N ALA A 111 2.36 14.66 -6.64
CA ALA A 111 3.81 14.58 -6.89
C ALA A 111 4.58 13.97 -5.71
N ALA A 112 4.23 14.35 -4.47
CA ALA A 112 4.84 13.79 -3.27
C ALA A 112 4.52 12.29 -3.07
N LYS A 113 3.30 11.85 -3.42
CA LYS A 113 2.95 10.42 -3.35
C LYS A 113 3.67 9.61 -4.41
N ALA A 114 3.80 10.14 -5.61
CA ALA A 114 4.56 9.52 -6.70
C ALA A 114 6.06 9.28 -6.36
N GLU A 115 6.57 9.89 -5.29
CA GLU A 115 7.92 9.62 -4.77
C GLU A 115 8.08 8.16 -4.33
N LEU A 116 7.01 7.51 -3.81
CA LEU A 116 7.06 6.10 -3.44
C LEU A 116 7.38 5.21 -4.64
N ILE A 117 6.70 5.43 -5.76
CA ILE A 117 6.94 4.67 -6.99
C ILE A 117 8.37 4.86 -7.49
N LYS A 118 8.87 6.10 -7.46
CA LYS A 118 10.24 6.43 -7.89
C LYS A 118 11.30 5.83 -6.98
N GLY A 119 11.01 5.71 -5.68
CA GLY A 119 11.89 5.12 -4.67
C GLY A 119 11.80 3.59 -4.56
N THR A 120 10.88 2.95 -5.31
CA THR A 120 10.79 1.49 -5.39
C THR A 120 12.00 0.91 -6.13
N ARG A 121 12.47 -0.24 -5.70
CA ARG A 121 13.62 -0.91 -6.33
C ARG A 121 13.35 -1.14 -7.83
N PRO A 122 14.38 -1.01 -8.69
CA PRO A 122 14.21 -1.22 -10.11
C PRO A 122 13.60 -2.60 -10.43
N GLY A 123 12.53 -2.61 -11.22
CA GLY A 123 11.78 -3.82 -11.57
C GLY A 123 10.77 -4.26 -10.51
N GLY A 124 10.71 -3.61 -9.34
CA GLY A 124 9.71 -3.88 -8.31
C GLY A 124 8.29 -3.58 -8.78
N PRO A 125 7.31 -4.44 -8.47
CA PRO A 125 5.92 -4.21 -8.83
C PRO A 125 5.33 -2.99 -8.10
N VAL A 126 4.39 -2.32 -8.78
CA VAL A 126 3.67 -1.16 -8.25
C VAL A 126 2.17 -1.44 -8.33
N ILE A 127 1.48 -1.30 -7.20
CA ILE A 127 0.05 -1.57 -7.05
C ILE A 127 -0.68 -0.23 -7.02
N LEU A 128 -1.59 -0.02 -7.97
CA LEU A 128 -2.26 1.25 -8.19
C LEU A 128 -3.78 1.12 -8.09
N ASN A 129 -4.40 2.07 -7.38
CA ASN A 129 -5.84 2.24 -7.38
C ASN A 129 -6.30 2.89 -8.69
N THR A 130 -6.87 2.11 -9.61
CA THR A 130 -7.36 2.63 -10.89
C THR A 130 -8.69 3.40 -10.78
N ASP A 131 -9.35 3.39 -9.62
CA ASP A 131 -10.53 4.23 -9.35
C ASP A 131 -10.14 5.70 -9.06
N ASP A 132 -8.86 5.96 -8.78
CA ASP A 132 -8.32 7.31 -8.59
C ASP A 132 -7.48 7.71 -9.82
N PRO A 133 -7.98 8.65 -10.67
CA PRO A 133 -7.27 9.05 -11.88
C PRO A 133 -5.88 9.66 -11.62
N ASN A 134 -5.63 10.25 -10.44
CA ASN A 134 -4.32 10.78 -10.10
C ASN A 134 -3.34 9.66 -9.75
N VAL A 135 -3.81 8.60 -9.13
CA VAL A 135 -3.00 7.39 -8.89
C VAL A 135 -2.73 6.66 -10.20
N GLU A 136 -3.74 6.47 -11.06
CA GLU A 136 -3.57 5.83 -12.37
C GLU A 136 -2.58 6.61 -13.26
N ALA A 137 -2.58 7.94 -13.19
CA ALA A 137 -1.63 8.79 -13.93
C ALA A 137 -0.16 8.57 -13.53
N MET A 138 0.10 7.92 -12.39
CA MET A 138 1.46 7.59 -11.93
C MET A 138 2.02 6.31 -12.58
N ALA A 139 1.21 5.51 -13.27
CA ALA A 139 1.62 4.24 -13.87
C ALA A 139 2.88 4.35 -14.76
N PRO A 140 3.10 5.41 -15.56
CA PRO A 140 4.32 5.56 -16.36
C PRO A 140 5.62 5.73 -15.55
N LEU A 141 5.53 5.99 -14.25
CA LEU A 141 6.70 6.13 -13.36
C LEU A 141 7.24 4.78 -12.88
N ALA A 142 6.42 3.72 -12.99
CA ALA A 142 6.83 2.38 -12.57
C ALA A 142 7.91 1.82 -13.50
N THR A 143 8.93 1.20 -12.91
CA THR A 143 10.00 0.49 -13.65
C THR A 143 9.73 -1.00 -13.73
N GLY A 144 8.80 -1.51 -12.92
CA GLY A 144 8.34 -2.90 -12.88
C GLY A 144 6.89 -3.06 -13.34
N ARG A 145 6.33 -4.24 -13.03
CA ARG A 145 4.93 -4.54 -13.35
C ARG A 145 3.99 -3.59 -12.61
N VAL A 146 2.98 -3.06 -13.30
CA VAL A 146 1.86 -2.34 -12.69
C VAL A 146 0.71 -3.31 -12.47
N ILE A 147 0.29 -3.46 -11.22
CA ILE A 147 -0.89 -4.23 -10.81
C ILE A 147 -1.98 -3.22 -10.42
N ARG A 148 -3.14 -3.33 -11.03
CA ARG A 148 -4.25 -2.41 -10.80
C ARG A 148 -5.31 -3.03 -9.93
N PHE A 149 -5.83 -2.26 -8.96
CA PHE A 149 -7.01 -2.68 -8.21
C PHE A 149 -8.16 -1.69 -8.34
N SER A 150 -9.41 -2.19 -8.23
CA SER A 150 -10.63 -1.40 -8.34
C SER A 150 -11.72 -1.89 -7.39
N ALA A 151 -12.21 -1.00 -6.54
CA ALA A 151 -13.40 -1.21 -5.70
C ALA A 151 -14.69 -0.83 -6.41
N SER A 152 -14.62 -0.12 -7.53
CA SER A 152 -15.77 0.26 -8.36
C SER A 152 -16.17 -0.82 -9.38
N GLY A 153 -15.37 -1.90 -9.51
CA GLY A 153 -15.61 -2.97 -10.47
C GLY A 153 -15.11 -2.66 -11.88
N ASN A 154 -14.05 -1.85 -12.02
CA ASN A 154 -13.42 -1.59 -13.30
C ASN A 154 -12.73 -2.88 -13.82
N GLU A 155 -13.29 -3.46 -14.87
CA GLU A 155 -12.82 -4.73 -15.49
C GLU A 155 -11.40 -4.64 -16.12
N ARG A 156 -10.79 -3.46 -16.13
CA ARG A 156 -9.37 -3.29 -16.55
C ARG A 156 -8.39 -3.49 -15.40
N ALA A 157 -8.88 -3.63 -14.16
CA ALA A 157 -8.05 -3.92 -13.01
C ALA A 157 -7.70 -5.41 -12.95
N ASP A 158 -6.49 -5.72 -12.46
CA ASP A 158 -6.03 -7.09 -12.21
C ASP A 158 -6.73 -7.70 -10.98
N VAL A 159 -7.05 -6.85 -9.99
CA VAL A 159 -7.73 -7.21 -8.74
C VAL A 159 -8.93 -6.30 -8.55
N LEU A 160 -10.14 -6.86 -8.47
CA LEU A 160 -11.34 -6.02 -8.33
C LEU A 160 -12.40 -6.64 -7.42
N ALA A 161 -13.31 -5.80 -6.92
CA ALA A 161 -14.48 -6.23 -6.16
C ALA A 161 -15.71 -6.29 -7.07
N ARG A 162 -16.44 -7.41 -6.98
CA ARG A 162 -17.73 -7.59 -7.64
C ARG A 162 -18.81 -7.84 -6.59
N ASP A 163 -20.04 -7.46 -6.86
CA ASP A 163 -21.20 -7.68 -5.98
C ASP A 163 -21.08 -7.12 -4.57
N VAL A 164 -20.49 -5.93 -4.42
CA VAL A 164 -20.26 -5.28 -3.12
C VAL A 164 -21.60 -4.97 -2.44
N ARG A 165 -21.81 -5.56 -1.26
CA ARG A 165 -23.00 -5.39 -0.41
C ARG A 165 -22.57 -4.93 0.98
N LEU A 166 -23.44 -4.19 1.66
CA LEU A 166 -23.29 -3.83 3.05
C LEU A 166 -24.35 -4.54 3.90
N ASP A 167 -23.95 -5.05 5.05
CA ASP A 167 -24.88 -5.59 6.05
C ASP A 167 -25.51 -4.46 6.89
N ARG A 168 -26.36 -4.81 7.88
CA ARG A 168 -27.01 -3.84 8.76
C ARG A 168 -26.04 -3.05 9.67
N ALA A 169 -24.81 -3.51 9.80
CA ALA A 169 -23.74 -2.86 10.55
C ALA A 169 -22.73 -2.16 9.63
N ASP A 170 -23.10 -1.91 8.35
CA ASP A 170 -22.25 -1.31 7.32
C ASP A 170 -20.93 -2.05 7.06
N ARG A 171 -20.88 -3.37 7.30
CA ARG A 171 -19.74 -4.20 6.96
C ARG A 171 -19.89 -4.71 5.53
N ALA A 172 -18.83 -4.63 4.75
CA ALA A 172 -18.87 -5.01 3.34
C ALA A 172 -18.64 -6.50 3.15
N SER A 173 -19.41 -7.09 2.22
CA SER A 173 -19.12 -8.38 1.59
C SER A 173 -19.05 -8.18 0.07
N PHE A 174 -18.18 -8.94 -0.60
CA PHE A 174 -18.00 -8.86 -2.05
C PHE A 174 -17.31 -10.12 -2.58
N THR A 175 -17.33 -10.32 -3.88
CA THR A 175 -16.49 -11.29 -4.57
C THR A 175 -15.17 -10.61 -4.92
N LEU A 176 -14.06 -11.12 -4.40
CA LEU A 176 -12.72 -10.72 -4.79
C LEU A 176 -12.37 -11.40 -6.11
N VAL A 177 -12.14 -10.64 -7.17
CA VAL A 177 -11.73 -11.16 -8.46
C VAL A 177 -10.24 -10.95 -8.64
N THR A 178 -9.49 -12.03 -8.84
CA THR A 178 -8.06 -12.05 -9.12
C THR A 178 -7.75 -13.01 -10.28
N PRO A 179 -6.56 -12.99 -10.85
CA PRO A 179 -6.14 -14.00 -11.84
C PRO A 179 -6.16 -15.43 -11.29
N GLU A 180 -6.07 -15.62 -9.97
CA GLU A 180 -6.03 -16.92 -9.30
C GLU A 180 -7.41 -17.46 -8.93
N GLY A 181 -8.46 -16.60 -8.95
CA GLY A 181 -9.82 -17.02 -8.63
C GLY A 181 -10.74 -15.93 -8.12
N GLU A 182 -11.96 -16.33 -7.76
CA GLU A 182 -13.03 -15.41 -7.34
C GLU A 182 -13.63 -15.81 -5.97
N PRO A 183 -12.87 -15.79 -4.86
CA PRO A 183 -13.42 -16.12 -3.55
C PRO A 183 -14.36 -15.03 -3.01
N PRO A 184 -15.40 -15.41 -2.22
CA PRO A 184 -16.19 -14.47 -1.45
C PRO A 184 -15.40 -13.92 -0.26
N ILE A 185 -15.53 -12.62 0.00
CA ILE A 185 -14.89 -11.92 1.11
C ILE A 185 -15.96 -11.27 1.99
N GLU A 186 -15.79 -11.39 3.30
CA GLU A 186 -16.59 -10.69 4.30
C GLU A 186 -15.67 -9.88 5.23
N LEU A 187 -15.77 -8.56 5.16
CA LEU A 187 -14.99 -7.69 6.04
C LEU A 187 -15.66 -7.57 7.41
N LYS A 188 -14.88 -7.68 8.48
CA LYS A 188 -15.35 -7.46 9.86
C LYS A 188 -15.34 -5.99 10.26
N ILE A 189 -14.65 -5.14 9.50
CA ILE A 189 -14.54 -3.69 9.73
C ILE A 189 -15.69 -2.94 9.04
N VAL A 190 -16.13 -1.84 9.65
CA VAL A 190 -17.29 -1.05 9.23
C VAL A 190 -16.89 0.00 8.21
N GLY A 191 -17.57 0.03 7.07
CA GLY A 191 -17.43 1.06 6.04
C GLY A 191 -17.07 0.51 4.66
N ARG A 192 -17.84 0.92 3.65
CA ARG A 192 -17.65 0.51 2.24
C ARG A 192 -16.24 0.84 1.69
N HIS A 193 -15.63 1.93 2.17
CA HIS A 193 -14.30 2.35 1.73
C HIS A 193 -13.20 1.32 2.05
N HIS A 194 -13.43 0.42 3.01
CA HIS A 194 -12.49 -0.66 3.33
C HIS A 194 -12.41 -1.75 2.26
N VAL A 195 -13.34 -1.77 1.29
CA VAL A 195 -13.21 -2.66 0.12
C VAL A 195 -11.94 -2.32 -0.66
N ALA A 196 -11.69 -1.04 -0.94
CA ALA A 196 -10.46 -0.61 -1.63
C ALA A 196 -9.20 -0.99 -0.84
N ASN A 197 -9.22 -0.83 0.50
CA ASN A 197 -8.10 -1.20 1.36
C ASN A 197 -7.83 -2.72 1.32
N ALA A 198 -8.90 -3.53 1.29
CA ALA A 198 -8.80 -4.99 1.21
C ALA A 198 -8.25 -5.45 -0.15
N LEU A 199 -8.69 -4.81 -1.26
CA LEU A 199 -8.16 -5.10 -2.58
C LEU A 199 -6.69 -4.72 -2.72
N ALA A 200 -6.29 -3.56 -2.17
CA ALA A 200 -4.89 -3.14 -2.14
C ALA A 200 -4.01 -4.14 -1.37
N ALA A 201 -4.52 -4.66 -0.24
CA ALA A 201 -3.82 -5.67 0.56
C ALA A 201 -3.79 -7.05 -0.14
N ALA A 202 -4.82 -7.40 -0.89
CA ALA A 202 -4.86 -8.67 -1.65
C ALA A 202 -3.99 -8.64 -2.91
N ALA A 203 -3.66 -7.44 -3.41
CA ALA A 203 -2.79 -7.25 -4.57
C ALA A 203 -1.30 -7.20 -4.19
N GLY A 204 -0.98 -6.92 -2.90
CA GLY A 204 0.38 -6.83 -2.36
C GLY A 204 0.92 -8.15 -1.91
#